data_c3c395bcf8dac3b965b97f32407a03c2
#
_entry.id   c3c395bcf8dac3b965b97f32407a03c2
#
_cell.length_a   1.000
_cell.length_b   1.000
_cell.length_c   1.000
_cell.angle_alpha   90.00
_cell.angle_beta   90.00
_cell.angle_gamma   90.00
#
_symmetry.space_group_name_H-M   'P 1'
#
loop_
_entity.id
_entity.type
_entity.pdbx_description
1 polymer ?
#
loop_
_entity_poly.entity_id
_entity_poly.type
_entity_poly.pdbx_seq_one_letter_code
_entity_poly.pdbx_strand_id
1 'polypeptide(L)'
;MAAVKYKNRREYLDFYTEAIARRYGSFFARQKDAVLVPVPVHPARLRTRGFNQAGELAVRLGNRTGLAVNTSILVRTRKTAPQKELGPEERLRNLRHAFAVAEGYRGNHRQQAGDGYLVPEHAGAVWNEGILRLPEKVILVDDIYTTGSTIEACTRVLKAAGVGQVFFVSICIGGGV
;
A
#
# COMPACT_ATOMS: atom_id res chain seq x y z
N MET A 1 -13.30 11.73 -4.74
CA MET A 1 -12.45 11.37 -3.57
C MET A 1 -12.76 12.16 -2.29
N ALA A 2 -13.07 13.45 -2.34
CA ALA A 2 -13.46 14.21 -1.13
C ALA A 2 -14.65 13.58 -0.39
N ALA A 3 -15.68 13.12 -1.10
CA ALA A 3 -16.84 12.47 -0.49
C ALA A 3 -16.47 11.19 0.27
N VAL A 4 -15.54 10.38 -0.25
CA VAL A 4 -15.04 9.19 0.44
C VAL A 4 -14.24 9.57 1.69
N LYS A 5 -13.35 10.58 1.58
CA LYS A 5 -12.46 10.98 2.66
C LYS A 5 -13.16 11.67 3.84
N TYR A 6 -14.16 12.50 3.53
CA TYR A 6 -14.73 13.41 4.54
C TYR A 6 -16.21 13.13 4.85
N LYS A 7 -16.94 12.45 3.94
CA LYS A 7 -18.36 12.10 4.12
C LYS A 7 -18.59 10.61 4.35
N ASN A 8 -17.52 9.81 4.53
CA ASN A 8 -17.55 8.35 4.75
C ASN A 8 -18.39 7.58 3.69
N ARG A 9 -18.45 8.08 2.48
CA ARG A 9 -19.22 7.52 1.36
C ARG A 9 -18.44 6.38 0.73
N ARG A 10 -18.37 5.23 1.43
CA ARG A 10 -17.61 4.04 1.01
C ARG A 10 -18.21 3.36 -0.23
N GLU A 11 -19.50 3.57 -0.50
CA GLU A 11 -20.20 3.06 -1.68
C GLU A 11 -19.55 3.48 -2.99
N TYR A 12 -18.92 4.65 -3.04
CA TYR A 12 -18.18 5.07 -4.24
C TYR A 12 -16.96 4.21 -4.54
N LEU A 13 -16.38 3.53 -3.54
CA LEU A 13 -15.26 2.63 -3.76
C LEU A 13 -15.66 1.41 -4.60
N ASP A 14 -16.91 0.94 -4.50
CA ASP A 14 -17.38 -0.18 -5.30
C ASP A 14 -17.44 0.18 -6.78
N PHE A 15 -17.93 1.39 -7.10
CA PHE A 15 -17.91 1.91 -8.47
C PHE A 15 -16.48 2.01 -9.03
N TYR A 16 -15.55 2.61 -8.27
CA TYR A 16 -14.16 2.74 -8.70
C TYR A 16 -13.48 1.39 -8.85
N THR A 17 -13.72 0.47 -7.92
CA THR A 17 -13.17 -0.88 -7.98
C THR A 17 -13.64 -1.64 -9.22
N GLU A 18 -14.93 -1.53 -9.54
CA GLU A 18 -15.52 -2.09 -10.75
C GLU A 18 -14.85 -1.54 -12.00
N ALA A 19 -14.75 -0.21 -12.09
CA ALA A 19 -14.13 0.46 -13.22
C ALA A 19 -12.65 0.05 -13.41
N ILE A 20 -11.88 -0.05 -12.33
CA ILE A 20 -10.49 -0.51 -12.34
C ILE A 20 -10.40 -1.96 -12.78
N ALA A 21 -11.17 -2.85 -12.17
CA ALA A 21 -11.15 -4.29 -12.48
C ALA A 21 -11.54 -4.53 -13.95
N ARG A 22 -12.55 -3.84 -14.44
CA ARG A 22 -12.98 -3.92 -15.84
C ARG A 22 -11.93 -3.38 -16.81
N ARG A 23 -11.31 -2.23 -16.49
CA ARG A 23 -10.34 -1.57 -17.37
C ARG A 23 -9.00 -2.29 -17.43
N TYR A 24 -8.57 -2.87 -16.31
CA TYR A 24 -7.25 -3.49 -16.14
C TYR A 24 -7.31 -4.99 -15.84
N GLY A 25 -8.44 -5.66 -16.12
CA GLY A 25 -8.62 -7.08 -15.83
C GLY A 25 -7.56 -7.98 -16.45
N SER A 26 -7.16 -7.71 -17.70
CA SER A 26 -6.09 -8.46 -18.36
C SER A 26 -4.71 -8.25 -17.73
N PHE A 27 -4.45 -7.06 -17.17
CA PHE A 27 -3.23 -6.82 -16.40
C PHE A 27 -3.24 -7.66 -15.11
N PHE A 28 -4.32 -7.60 -14.32
CA PHE A 28 -4.42 -8.38 -13.09
C PHE A 28 -4.34 -9.89 -13.34
N ALA A 29 -4.96 -10.37 -14.42
CA ALA A 29 -4.90 -11.77 -14.81
C ALA A 29 -3.47 -12.26 -15.11
N ARG A 30 -2.60 -11.38 -15.61
CA ARG A 30 -1.17 -11.69 -15.83
C ARG A 30 -0.32 -11.61 -14.56
N GLN A 31 -0.85 -11.01 -13.50
CA GLN A 31 -0.13 -10.81 -12.22
C GLN A 31 -0.72 -11.69 -11.11
N LYS A 32 -1.09 -12.95 -11.40
CA LYS A 32 -1.76 -13.86 -10.46
C LYS A 32 -1.01 -14.11 -9.15
N ASP A 33 0.30 -13.98 -9.15
CA ASP A 33 1.22 -14.15 -8.03
C ASP A 33 1.55 -12.84 -7.30
N ALA A 34 0.98 -11.72 -7.76
CA ALA A 34 1.17 -10.44 -7.10
C ALA A 34 0.26 -10.30 -5.86
N VAL A 35 0.74 -9.53 -4.89
CA VAL A 35 -0.01 -9.16 -3.69
C VAL A 35 -0.38 -7.68 -3.75
N LEU A 36 -1.65 -7.38 -3.52
CA LEU A 36 -2.13 -6.00 -3.35
C LEU A 36 -1.71 -5.48 -1.98
N VAL A 37 -0.96 -4.39 -1.98
CA VAL A 37 -0.46 -3.76 -0.75
C VAL A 37 -0.93 -2.31 -0.71
N PRO A 38 -1.86 -1.96 0.20
CA PRO A 38 -2.33 -0.58 0.30
C PRO A 38 -1.27 0.33 0.91
N VAL A 39 -1.18 1.55 0.38
CA VAL A 39 -0.38 2.61 0.98
C VAL A 39 -0.93 2.93 2.38
N PRO A 40 -0.10 2.83 3.44
CA PRO A 40 -0.57 3.04 4.79
C PRO A 40 -0.80 4.50 5.11
N VAL A 41 -1.88 4.79 5.82
CA VAL A 41 -2.12 6.09 6.43
C VAL A 41 -1.45 6.18 7.80
N HIS A 42 -1.09 7.40 8.23
CA HIS A 42 -0.55 7.59 9.57
C HIS A 42 -1.57 7.19 10.66
N PRO A 43 -1.16 6.54 11.77
CA PRO A 43 -2.08 6.09 12.83
C PRO A 43 -3.00 7.20 13.37
N ALA A 44 -2.50 8.44 13.49
CA ALA A 44 -3.34 9.58 13.90
C ALA A 44 -4.48 9.86 12.90
N ARG A 45 -4.23 9.74 11.60
CA ARG A 45 -5.29 9.89 10.56
C ARG A 45 -6.24 8.70 10.56
N LEU A 46 -5.73 7.50 10.83
CA LEU A 46 -6.56 6.31 10.96
C LEU A 46 -7.55 6.46 12.13
N ARG A 47 -7.08 6.95 13.29
CA ARG A 47 -7.95 7.24 14.45
C ARG A 47 -9.03 8.28 14.14
N THR A 48 -8.68 9.36 13.41
CA THR A 48 -9.65 10.42 13.07
C THR A 48 -10.64 9.98 12.00
N ARG A 49 -10.23 9.19 11.01
CA ARG A 49 -11.05 8.77 9.86
C ARG A 49 -11.77 7.44 10.07
N GLY A 50 -11.26 6.61 10.99
CA GLY A 50 -11.76 5.26 11.26
C GLY A 50 -11.34 4.20 10.24
N PHE A 51 -10.76 4.56 9.10
CA PHE A 51 -10.37 3.62 8.05
C PHE A 51 -9.26 4.16 7.12
N ASN A 52 -8.61 3.23 6.40
CA ASN A 52 -7.67 3.52 5.32
C ASN A 52 -8.35 3.31 3.97
N GLN A 53 -8.54 4.37 3.18
CA GLN A 53 -9.20 4.30 1.87
C GLN A 53 -8.47 3.34 0.90
N ALA A 54 -7.13 3.40 0.90
CA ALA A 54 -6.33 2.50 0.08
C ALA A 54 -6.51 1.05 0.53
N GLY A 55 -6.65 0.79 1.84
CA GLY A 55 -6.94 -0.53 2.39
C GLY A 55 -8.31 -1.05 1.95
N GLU A 56 -9.35 -0.23 2.08
CA GLU A 56 -10.71 -0.57 1.61
C GLU A 56 -10.73 -0.86 0.10
N LEU A 57 -10.02 -0.04 -0.69
CA LEU A 57 -9.90 -0.25 -2.13
C LEU A 57 -9.17 -1.56 -2.45
N ALA A 58 -8.06 -1.84 -1.76
CA ALA A 58 -7.28 -3.05 -1.96
C ALA A 58 -8.11 -4.31 -1.68
N VAL A 59 -8.87 -4.34 -0.58
CA VAL A 59 -9.75 -5.47 -0.24
C VAL A 59 -10.80 -5.70 -1.32
N ARG A 60 -11.50 -4.65 -1.76
CA ARG A 60 -12.52 -4.77 -2.81
C ARG A 60 -11.90 -5.20 -4.14
N LEU A 61 -10.71 -4.69 -4.46
CA LEU A 61 -10.00 -5.07 -5.67
C LEU A 61 -9.56 -6.54 -5.61
N GLY A 62 -9.05 -7.00 -4.47
CA GLY A 62 -8.71 -8.40 -4.23
C GLY A 62 -9.90 -9.33 -4.43
N ASN A 63 -11.06 -8.99 -3.87
CA ASN A 63 -12.30 -9.76 -4.04
C ASN A 63 -12.74 -9.87 -5.51
N ARG A 64 -12.47 -8.86 -6.34
CA ARG A 64 -12.86 -8.85 -7.75
C ARG A 64 -11.84 -9.51 -8.67
N THR A 65 -10.56 -9.43 -8.34
CA THR A 65 -9.46 -9.91 -9.20
C THR A 65 -8.92 -11.27 -8.78
N GLY A 66 -9.28 -11.75 -7.58
CA GLY A 66 -8.72 -12.96 -6.99
C GLY A 66 -7.29 -12.81 -6.46
N LEU A 67 -6.73 -11.59 -6.47
CA LEU A 67 -5.40 -11.33 -5.93
C LEU A 67 -5.42 -11.29 -4.40
N ALA A 68 -4.36 -11.83 -3.81
CA ALA A 68 -4.15 -11.73 -2.37
C ALA A 68 -3.96 -10.27 -1.94
N VAL A 69 -4.44 -9.93 -0.75
CA VAL A 69 -4.29 -8.60 -0.15
C VAL A 69 -3.50 -8.71 1.14
N ASN A 70 -2.48 -7.88 1.30
CA ASN A 70 -1.76 -7.80 2.56
C ASN A 70 -1.65 -6.33 3.01
N THR A 71 -2.32 -6.00 4.11
CA THR A 71 -2.39 -4.65 4.66
C THR A 71 -1.30 -4.35 5.68
N SER A 72 -0.45 -5.34 6.01
CA SER A 72 0.54 -5.26 7.09
C SER A 72 1.98 -5.10 6.59
N ILE A 73 2.28 -5.38 5.32
CA ILE A 73 3.65 -5.31 4.77
C ILE A 73 4.25 -3.92 4.95
N LEU A 74 3.49 -2.87 4.63
CA LEU A 74 3.95 -1.50 4.75
C LEU A 74 3.36 -0.82 5.97
N VAL A 75 4.21 -0.13 6.71
CA VAL A 75 3.81 0.72 7.84
C VAL A 75 4.26 2.16 7.61
N ARG A 76 3.50 3.11 8.13
CA ARG A 76 3.88 4.51 8.15
C ARG A 76 4.41 4.88 9.51
N THR A 77 5.71 5.14 9.58
CA THR A 77 6.46 5.31 10.84
C THR A 77 6.42 6.74 11.38
N ARG A 78 6.26 7.74 10.50
CA ARG A 78 6.33 9.15 10.89
C ARG A 78 5.11 9.94 10.43
N LYS A 79 4.70 10.92 11.28
CA LYS A 79 3.76 11.96 10.91
C LYS A 79 4.51 12.96 10.02
N THR A 80 4.17 13.00 8.74
CA THR A 80 4.72 13.96 7.79
C THR A 80 3.83 15.19 7.70
N ALA A 81 4.39 16.36 7.42
CA ALA A 81 3.62 17.59 7.17
C ALA A 81 2.56 17.37 6.07
N PRO A 82 1.46 18.13 6.08
CA PRO A 82 0.45 18.05 5.01
C PRO A 82 1.10 18.34 3.66
N GLN A 83 1.04 17.38 2.73
CA GLN A 83 1.70 17.49 1.43
C GLN A 83 1.13 18.59 0.52
N LYS A 84 -0.04 19.13 0.86
CA LYS A 84 -0.67 20.21 0.08
C LYS A 84 0.13 21.52 0.10
N GLU A 85 0.96 21.72 1.13
CA GLU A 85 1.70 22.95 1.38
C GLU A 85 3.17 22.84 0.97
N LEU A 86 3.62 21.68 0.48
CA LEU A 86 5.01 21.40 0.16
C LEU A 86 5.24 21.32 -1.35
N GLY A 87 6.38 21.83 -1.82
CA GLY A 87 6.87 21.62 -3.17
C GLY A 87 7.27 20.14 -3.44
N PRO A 88 7.49 19.76 -4.73
CA PRO A 88 7.80 18.36 -5.09
C PRO A 88 9.02 17.79 -4.38
N GLU A 89 10.12 18.56 -4.29
CA GLU A 89 11.35 18.12 -3.61
C GLU A 89 11.18 18.00 -2.10
N GLU A 90 10.44 18.93 -1.50
CA GLU A 90 10.12 18.87 -0.07
C GLU A 90 9.21 17.71 0.27
N ARG A 91 8.25 17.38 -0.62
CA ARG A 91 7.42 16.18 -0.49
C ARG A 91 8.26 14.91 -0.49
N LEU A 92 9.24 14.83 -1.40
CA LEU A 92 10.14 13.68 -1.49
C LEU A 92 11.02 13.55 -0.23
N ARG A 93 11.62 14.66 0.25
CA ARG A 93 12.40 14.68 1.50
C ARG A 93 11.56 14.29 2.71
N ASN A 94 10.35 14.82 2.82
CA ASN A 94 9.41 14.56 3.90
C ASN A 94 8.99 13.08 3.95
N LEU A 95 8.98 12.39 2.81
CA LEU A 95 8.57 11.00 2.69
C LEU A 95 9.71 9.98 2.74
N ARG A 96 10.98 10.41 2.67
CA ARG A 96 12.14 9.50 2.63
C ARG A 96 12.15 8.45 3.74
N HIS A 97 11.68 8.81 4.93
CA HIS A 97 11.66 7.95 6.11
C HIS A 97 10.24 7.78 6.69
N ALA A 98 9.22 8.06 5.88
CA ALA A 98 7.84 7.99 6.33
C ALA A 98 7.27 6.57 6.31
N PHE A 99 7.88 5.68 5.54
CA PHE A 99 7.44 4.31 5.35
C PHE A 99 8.55 3.32 5.70
N ALA A 100 8.15 2.14 6.15
CA ALA A 100 9.01 0.99 6.37
C ALA A 100 8.27 -0.30 6.01
N VAL A 101 9.01 -1.38 5.76
CA VAL A 101 8.45 -2.72 5.82
C VAL A 101 8.26 -3.06 7.29
N ALA A 102 7.13 -3.65 7.64
CA ALA A 102 6.84 -4.04 9.01
C ALA A 102 7.84 -5.09 9.49
N GLU A 103 8.14 -5.05 10.78
CA GLU A 103 8.99 -6.05 11.42
C GLU A 103 8.40 -7.45 11.21
N GLY A 104 9.27 -8.45 11.05
CA GLY A 104 8.87 -9.83 10.74
C GLY A 104 8.83 -10.17 9.25
N TYR A 105 8.73 -9.19 8.35
CA TYR A 105 8.82 -9.47 6.90
C TYR A 105 10.27 -9.46 6.43
N ARG A 106 10.66 -10.49 5.66
CA ARG A 106 11.98 -10.59 5.04
C ARG A 106 11.85 -10.89 3.55
N GLY A 107 12.72 -10.25 2.77
CA GLY A 107 12.85 -10.53 1.34
C GLY A 107 13.49 -11.88 1.05
N ASN A 108 13.44 -12.31 -0.22
CA ASN A 108 14.02 -13.57 -0.69
C ASN A 108 15.57 -13.60 -0.66
N HIS A 109 16.23 -12.49 -0.36
CA HIS A 109 17.69 -12.46 -0.20
C HIS A 109 18.08 -12.92 1.18
N ARG A 110 18.96 -13.95 1.24
CA ARG A 110 19.64 -14.41 2.45
C ARG A 110 20.42 -13.24 3.08
N GLN A 111 19.83 -12.58 4.05
CA GLN A 111 20.58 -11.77 5.01
C GLN A 111 20.19 -12.14 6.43
N GLN A 112 21.22 -12.19 7.26
CA GLN A 112 21.28 -12.79 8.59
C GLN A 112 20.27 -12.22 9.59
N ALA A 113 19.83 -13.09 10.48
CA ALA A 113 18.86 -12.85 11.53
C ALA A 113 19.35 -11.87 12.60
N GLY A 114 18.45 -11.03 13.05
CA GLY A 114 18.51 -10.29 14.29
C GLY A 114 17.10 -10.28 14.91
N ASP A 115 17.05 -10.53 16.17
CA ASP A 115 16.01 -10.90 17.10
C ASP A 115 14.61 -10.25 17.01
N GLY A 116 13.63 -11.12 17.10
CA GLY A 116 12.35 -11.09 17.83
C GLY A 116 11.39 -9.89 17.72
N TYR A 117 10.22 -10.09 17.04
CA TYR A 117 8.99 -9.36 17.38
C TYR A 117 7.71 -10.12 17.00
N LEU A 118 6.66 -9.93 17.79
CA LEU A 118 5.33 -10.54 17.70
C LEU A 118 4.47 -9.91 16.59
N VAL A 119 3.74 -10.74 15.86
CA VAL A 119 2.89 -10.36 14.72
C VAL A 119 1.41 -10.44 15.11
N PRO A 120 0.54 -9.51 14.71
CA PRO A 120 -0.90 -9.59 14.94
C PRO A 120 -1.57 -10.70 14.09
N GLU A 121 -2.53 -11.39 14.68
CA GLU A 121 -3.14 -12.67 14.31
C GLU A 121 -4.07 -12.70 13.06
N HIS A 122 -4.13 -11.70 12.21
CA HIS A 122 -5.18 -11.58 11.18
C HIS A 122 -4.70 -11.33 9.74
N ALA A 123 -3.54 -11.84 9.35
CA ALA A 123 -3.14 -11.82 7.93
C ALA A 123 -2.99 -13.27 7.45
N GLY A 124 -3.78 -13.69 6.47
CA GLY A 124 -3.69 -14.98 5.82
C GLY A 124 -2.35 -15.17 5.10
N ALA A 125 -1.32 -15.44 5.86
CA ALA A 125 0.01 -15.80 5.38
C ALA A 125 0.31 -17.23 5.83
N VAL A 126 0.81 -18.05 4.92
CA VAL A 126 1.26 -19.41 5.21
C VAL A 126 2.48 -19.32 6.14
N TRP A 127 2.29 -19.75 7.38
CA TRP A 127 3.29 -19.73 8.43
C TRP A 127 4.28 -20.90 8.28
N ASN A 128 5.56 -20.61 8.17
CA ASN A 128 6.62 -21.49 8.55
C ASN A 128 7.65 -20.70 9.37
N GLU A 129 7.78 -21.02 10.65
CA GLU A 129 8.83 -20.55 11.57
C GLU A 129 8.94 -19.03 11.80
N GLY A 130 7.81 -18.30 12.00
CA GLY A 130 7.86 -16.93 12.52
C GLY A 130 8.41 -15.84 11.58
N ILE A 131 8.84 -16.18 10.37
CA ILE A 131 9.35 -15.22 9.37
C ILE A 131 8.34 -15.12 8.22
N LEU A 132 7.78 -13.94 8.04
CA LEU A 132 6.91 -13.64 6.90
C LEU A 132 7.76 -13.32 5.67
N ARG A 133 7.58 -14.08 4.60
CA ARG A 133 8.26 -13.78 3.32
C ARG A 133 7.55 -12.66 2.59
N LEU A 134 8.34 -11.73 2.06
CA LEU A 134 7.83 -10.72 1.14
C LEU A 134 7.47 -11.37 -0.21
N PRO A 135 6.37 -10.96 -0.83
CA PRO A 135 6.02 -11.41 -2.16
C PRO A 135 7.04 -10.91 -3.19
N GLU A 136 7.26 -11.70 -4.25
CA GLU A 136 8.10 -11.30 -5.37
C GLU A 136 7.52 -10.10 -6.13
N LYS A 137 6.18 -10.05 -6.25
CA LYS A 137 5.45 -9.00 -6.95
C LYS A 137 4.46 -8.31 -6.03
N VAL A 138 4.49 -7.00 -6.02
CA VAL A 138 3.58 -6.14 -5.26
C VAL A 138 2.84 -5.20 -6.21
N ILE A 139 1.54 -5.03 -6.00
CA ILE A 139 0.76 -3.95 -6.60
C ILE A 139 0.37 -2.99 -5.47
N LEU A 140 1.03 -1.84 -5.40
CA LEU A 140 0.68 -0.77 -4.47
C LEU A 140 -0.70 -0.20 -4.83
N VAL A 141 -1.55 -0.04 -3.82
CA VAL A 141 -2.88 0.56 -3.97
C VAL A 141 -2.91 1.89 -3.23
N ASP A 142 -3.24 2.97 -3.96
CA ASP A 142 -3.43 4.30 -3.37
C ASP A 142 -4.76 4.92 -3.84
N ASP A 143 -5.28 5.90 -3.12
CA ASP A 143 -6.50 6.58 -3.51
C ASP A 143 -6.25 7.70 -4.53
N ILE A 144 -5.16 8.45 -4.38
CA ILE A 144 -4.81 9.58 -5.24
C ILE A 144 -3.31 9.58 -5.58
N TYR A 145 -3.02 9.50 -6.86
CA TYR A 145 -1.69 9.77 -7.39
C TYR A 145 -1.57 11.26 -7.72
N THR A 146 -0.59 11.95 -7.16
CA THR A 146 -0.31 13.37 -7.46
C THR A 146 1.06 13.51 -8.13
N THR A 147 2.11 13.67 -7.35
CA THR A 147 3.49 13.79 -7.82
C THR A 147 4.23 12.46 -7.91
N GLY A 148 3.60 11.37 -7.49
CA GLY A 148 4.25 10.06 -7.39
C GLY A 148 5.14 9.85 -6.16
N SER A 149 5.43 10.89 -5.38
CA SER A 149 6.38 10.82 -4.26
C SER A 149 6.02 9.76 -3.21
N THR A 150 4.72 9.52 -2.96
CA THR A 150 4.26 8.47 -2.04
C THR A 150 4.55 7.07 -2.60
N ILE A 151 4.21 6.85 -3.88
CA ILE A 151 4.45 5.58 -4.57
C ILE A 151 5.95 5.31 -4.67
N GLU A 152 6.74 6.33 -5.01
CA GLU A 152 8.21 6.23 -5.07
C GLU A 152 8.80 5.84 -3.71
N ALA A 153 8.39 6.50 -2.62
CA ALA A 153 8.88 6.20 -1.28
C ALA A 153 8.53 4.76 -0.85
N CYS A 154 7.29 4.30 -1.09
CA CYS A 154 6.86 2.93 -0.81
C CYS A 154 7.61 1.92 -1.68
N THR A 155 7.78 2.20 -2.98
CA THR A 155 8.53 1.34 -3.92
C THR A 155 9.97 1.17 -3.47
N ARG A 156 10.65 2.25 -3.08
CA ARG A 156 12.03 2.21 -2.59
C ARG A 156 12.18 1.31 -1.39
N VAL A 157 11.29 1.42 -0.42
CA VAL A 157 11.28 0.60 0.80
C VAL A 157 11.06 -0.88 0.47
N LEU A 158 10.11 -1.21 -0.39
CA LEU A 158 9.82 -2.58 -0.83
C LEU A 158 11.00 -3.18 -1.62
N LYS A 159 11.59 -2.41 -2.53
CA LYS A 159 12.76 -2.85 -3.31
C LYS A 159 13.97 -3.10 -2.42
N ALA A 160 14.24 -2.20 -1.47
CA ALA A 160 15.33 -2.36 -0.49
C ALA A 160 15.13 -3.60 0.41
N ALA A 161 13.87 -3.99 0.65
CA ALA A 161 13.53 -5.19 1.40
C ALA A 161 13.53 -6.48 0.55
N GLY A 162 13.77 -6.40 -0.78
CA GLY A 162 13.92 -7.56 -1.65
C GLY A 162 12.71 -7.93 -2.49
N VAL A 163 11.71 -7.05 -2.63
CA VAL A 163 10.60 -7.24 -3.58
C VAL A 163 11.11 -7.07 -5.01
N GLY A 164 10.88 -8.08 -5.86
CA GLY A 164 11.38 -8.11 -7.25
C GLY A 164 10.67 -7.11 -8.16
N GLN A 165 9.34 -7.05 -8.13
CA GLN A 165 8.55 -6.16 -9.00
C GLN A 165 7.52 -5.38 -8.19
N VAL A 166 7.41 -4.07 -8.48
CA VAL A 166 6.42 -3.20 -7.85
C VAL A 166 5.65 -2.46 -8.94
N PHE A 167 4.35 -2.68 -8.97
CA PHE A 167 3.36 -1.95 -9.76
C PHE A 167 2.54 -1.05 -8.85
N PHE A 168 1.71 -0.19 -9.43
CA PHE A 168 0.74 0.56 -8.62
C PHE A 168 -0.59 0.76 -9.35
N VAL A 169 -1.64 0.96 -8.58
CA VAL A 169 -2.97 1.35 -9.04
C VAL A 169 -3.51 2.48 -8.16
N SER A 170 -4.14 3.46 -8.80
CA SER A 170 -4.76 4.60 -8.12
C SER A 170 -6.10 4.93 -8.76
N ILE A 171 -7.07 5.41 -7.96
CA ILE A 171 -8.39 5.81 -8.44
C ILE A 171 -8.33 7.13 -9.20
N CYS A 172 -7.54 8.07 -8.71
CA CYS A 172 -7.46 9.43 -9.24
C CYS A 172 -6.02 9.83 -9.50
N ILE A 173 -5.81 10.51 -10.62
CA ILE A 173 -4.60 11.28 -10.87
C ILE A 173 -4.95 12.73 -10.54
N GLY A 174 -4.33 13.28 -9.49
CA GLY A 174 -4.43 14.69 -9.15
C GLY A 174 -3.53 15.48 -10.09
N GLY A 175 -4.08 16.36 -10.91
CA GLY A 175 -3.29 17.31 -11.66
C GLY A 175 -2.50 18.19 -10.68
N GLY A 176 -1.18 18.18 -10.73
CA GLY A 176 -0.37 19.23 -10.15
C GLY A 176 -0.59 20.48 -10.99
N VAL A 177 -1.25 21.47 -10.44
CA VAL A 177 -1.19 22.83 -10.92
C VAL A 177 0.05 23.45 -10.32
#